data_f5e2702cf51062d63f6cb22f3d6d485d
#
_entry.id   f5e2702cf51062d63f6cb22f3d6d485d
#
_cell.length_a   1.000
_cell.length_b   1.000
_cell.length_c   1.000
_cell.angle_alpha   90.00
_cell.angle_beta   90.00
_cell.angle_gamma   90.00
#
_symmetry.space_group_name_H-M   'P 1'
#
loop_
_entity.id
_entity.type
_entity.pdbx_description
1 polymer ?
#
loop_
_entity_poly.entity_id
_entity_poly.type
_entity_poly.pdbx_seq_one_letter_code
_entity_poly.pdbx_strand_id
1 'polypeptide(L)'
;LVMAELAAQIPVDPADRQQALEAFMREQKLEGEDGLESFLRLNLLRRDELEDQLVQPLRLQHYIHEHHLPKAEARFLQRKNQLDRVVYSLLRLEDAGLARELYLQINEGESDFAALAARYAEGPERTTRGVVGPVPLMQAHPSLAERLRAATPGVLMEPFRIEQWWLVVRLESYSPATLDDTTARQMARELFEEAVEELVERRVSQLIPLRFSQS
;
A
#
# COMPACT_ATOMS: atom_id res chain seq x y z
N LEU A 1 -12.47 8.19 17.03
CA LEU A 1 -12.73 8.01 18.47
C LEU A 1 -11.85 6.91 19.04
N VAL A 2 -11.95 5.64 18.57
CA VAL A 2 -11.20 4.48 19.06
C VAL A 2 -9.68 4.68 19.01
N MET A 3 -9.15 5.16 17.89
CA MET A 3 -7.71 5.44 17.75
C MET A 3 -7.21 6.49 18.75
N ALA A 4 -8.01 7.54 19.00
CA ALA A 4 -7.66 8.56 19.96
C ALA A 4 -7.66 8.02 21.40
N GLU A 5 -8.60 7.13 21.73
CA GLU A 5 -8.64 6.47 23.04
C GLU A 5 -7.42 5.56 23.27
N LEU A 6 -7.04 4.76 22.28
CA LEU A 6 -5.86 3.88 22.37
C LEU A 6 -4.57 4.68 22.55
N ALA A 7 -4.44 5.78 21.82
CA ALA A 7 -3.25 6.63 21.88
C ALA A 7 -3.24 7.60 23.08
N ALA A 8 -4.38 7.87 23.73
CA ALA A 8 -4.49 8.82 24.83
C ALA A 8 -3.61 8.48 26.04
N GLN A 9 -3.30 7.20 26.24
CA GLN A 9 -2.46 6.73 27.36
C GLN A 9 -0.95 6.87 27.08
N ILE A 10 -0.56 7.18 25.85
CA ILE A 10 0.85 7.33 25.47
C ILE A 10 1.34 8.71 25.92
N PRO A 11 2.34 8.80 26.79
CA PRO A 11 2.93 10.06 27.15
C PRO A 11 3.66 10.68 25.96
N VAL A 12 3.59 12.00 25.86
CA VAL A 12 4.34 12.79 24.87
C VAL A 12 5.30 13.68 25.62
N ASP A 13 6.54 13.70 25.17
CA ASP A 13 7.57 14.57 25.74
C ASP A 13 7.11 16.04 25.65
N PRO A 14 7.30 16.86 26.70
CA PRO A 14 7.02 18.29 26.64
C PRO A 14 7.72 19.00 25.48
N ALA A 15 8.93 18.56 25.09
CA ALA A 15 9.64 19.12 23.94
C ALA A 15 8.92 18.84 22.62
N ASP A 16 8.39 17.63 22.43
CA ASP A 16 7.62 17.25 21.23
C ASP A 16 6.30 18.04 21.16
N ARG A 17 5.65 18.25 22.30
CA ARG A 17 4.42 19.08 22.42
C ARG A 17 4.70 20.53 22.00
N GLN A 18 5.78 21.11 22.52
CA GLN A 18 6.20 22.45 22.16
C GLN A 18 6.55 22.57 20.68
N GLN A 19 7.28 21.60 20.13
CA GLN A 19 7.64 21.57 18.70
C GLN A 19 6.40 21.46 17.80
N ALA A 20 5.41 20.64 18.17
CA ALA A 20 4.17 20.53 17.45
C ALA A 20 3.39 21.86 17.41
N LEU A 21 3.34 22.57 18.54
CA LEU A 21 2.71 23.89 18.63
C LEU A 21 3.43 24.92 17.76
N GLU A 22 4.76 24.97 17.81
CA GLU A 22 5.57 25.88 16.99
C GLU A 22 5.43 25.59 15.48
N ALA A 23 5.34 24.30 15.11
CA ALA A 23 5.09 23.90 13.72
C ALA A 23 3.71 24.37 13.24
N PHE A 24 2.69 24.19 14.07
CA PHE A 24 1.34 24.66 13.81
C PHE A 24 1.28 26.20 13.65
N MET A 25 1.91 26.94 14.57
CA MET A 25 1.94 28.40 14.51
C MET A 25 2.61 28.90 13.21
N ARG A 26 3.68 28.25 12.78
CA ARG A 26 4.36 28.57 11.49
C ARG A 26 3.46 28.30 10.29
N GLU A 27 2.77 27.15 10.28
CA GLU A 27 1.86 26.77 9.20
C GLU A 27 0.68 27.73 9.08
N GLN A 28 0.09 28.11 10.24
CA GLN A 28 -1.02 29.07 10.30
C GLN A 28 -0.57 30.54 10.23
N LYS A 29 0.74 30.80 10.13
CA LYS A 29 1.32 32.16 10.09
C LYS A 29 0.92 33.00 11.29
N LEU A 30 0.88 32.39 12.47
CA LEU A 30 0.58 33.07 13.73
C LEU A 30 1.87 33.69 14.29
N GLU A 31 1.84 35.00 14.56
CA GLU A 31 2.97 35.73 15.10
C GLU A 31 2.85 35.84 16.63
N GLY A 32 3.74 35.17 17.34
CA GLY A 32 3.85 35.23 18.81
C GLY A 32 2.61 34.70 19.53
N GLU A 33 2.60 34.94 20.84
CA GLU A 33 1.53 34.47 21.73
C GLU A 33 0.17 35.19 21.45
N ASP A 34 0.22 36.47 21.08
CA ASP A 34 -1.00 37.24 20.77
C ASP A 34 -1.73 36.68 19.52
N GLY A 35 -0.96 36.20 18.52
CA GLY A 35 -1.50 35.53 17.32
C GLY A 35 -2.18 34.22 17.67
N LEU A 36 -1.56 33.41 18.54
CA LEU A 36 -2.12 32.15 19.02
C LEU A 36 -3.40 32.39 19.83
N GLU A 37 -3.40 33.32 20.77
CA GLU A 37 -4.60 33.64 21.58
C GLU A 37 -5.75 34.15 20.70
N SER A 38 -5.47 34.93 19.69
CA SER A 38 -6.48 35.41 18.74
C SER A 38 -7.06 34.27 17.95
N PHE A 39 -6.23 33.33 17.48
CA PHE A 39 -6.66 32.12 16.80
C PHE A 39 -7.55 31.25 17.69
N LEU A 40 -7.15 30.99 18.92
CA LEU A 40 -7.92 30.20 19.89
C LEU A 40 -9.30 30.80 20.14
N ARG A 41 -9.38 32.12 20.35
CA ARG A 41 -10.66 32.86 20.55
C ARG A 41 -11.58 32.76 19.33
N LEU A 42 -11.04 32.95 18.13
CA LEU A 42 -11.82 32.88 16.91
C LEU A 42 -12.38 31.48 16.63
N ASN A 43 -11.66 30.44 17.02
CA ASN A 43 -12.06 29.05 16.80
C ASN A 43 -12.77 28.43 18.01
N LEU A 44 -13.00 29.18 19.09
CA LEU A 44 -13.62 28.70 20.34
C LEU A 44 -12.88 27.46 20.91
N LEU A 45 -11.56 27.43 20.79
CA LEU A 45 -10.69 26.37 21.29
C LEU A 45 -9.96 26.84 22.56
N ARG A 46 -9.72 25.88 23.44
CA ARG A 46 -8.79 26.07 24.55
C ARG A 46 -7.39 25.64 24.12
N ARG A 47 -6.38 26.22 24.76
CA ARG A 47 -4.97 25.91 24.44
C ARG A 47 -4.64 24.43 24.65
N ASP A 48 -5.07 23.87 25.78
CA ASP A 48 -4.87 22.46 26.10
C ASP A 48 -5.53 21.53 25.09
N GLU A 49 -6.71 21.86 24.58
CA GLU A 49 -7.42 21.13 23.53
C GLU A 49 -6.66 21.15 22.20
N LEU A 50 -6.16 22.34 21.81
CA LEU A 50 -5.33 22.46 20.61
C LEU A 50 -4.05 21.64 20.73
N GLU A 51 -3.31 21.81 21.84
CA GLU A 51 -2.07 21.08 22.07
C GLU A 51 -2.29 19.55 22.07
N ASP A 52 -3.37 19.08 22.70
CA ASP A 52 -3.73 17.67 22.68
C ASP A 52 -4.09 17.17 21.28
N GLN A 53 -4.75 17.97 20.46
CA GLN A 53 -5.03 17.63 19.07
C GLN A 53 -3.74 17.55 18.23
N LEU A 54 -2.82 18.49 18.42
CA LEU A 54 -1.55 18.54 17.68
C LEU A 54 -0.63 17.36 17.98
N VAL A 55 -0.68 16.81 19.19
CA VAL A 55 0.16 15.65 19.57
C VAL A 55 -0.52 14.30 19.30
N GLN A 56 -1.78 14.26 18.90
CA GLN A 56 -2.47 13.00 18.59
C GLN A 56 -1.75 12.14 17.54
N PRO A 57 -1.24 12.68 16.41
CA PRO A 57 -0.49 11.89 15.44
C PRO A 57 0.78 11.28 16.03
N LEU A 58 1.49 12.01 16.90
CA LEU A 58 2.70 11.54 17.58
C LEU A 58 2.38 10.41 18.57
N ARG A 59 1.34 10.59 19.41
CA ARG A 59 0.86 9.53 20.30
C ARG A 59 0.51 8.26 19.56
N LEU A 60 -0.18 8.39 18.42
CA LEU A 60 -0.55 7.25 17.59
C LEU A 60 0.68 6.55 17.01
N GLN A 61 1.64 7.32 16.52
CA GLN A 61 2.91 6.78 16.00
C GLN A 61 3.69 6.03 17.09
N HIS A 62 3.80 6.58 18.29
CA HIS A 62 4.44 5.93 19.43
C HIS A 62 3.69 4.66 19.84
N TYR A 63 2.37 4.69 19.89
CA TYR A 63 1.54 3.52 20.19
C TYR A 63 1.80 2.38 19.19
N ILE A 64 1.80 2.68 17.89
CA ILE A 64 2.07 1.70 16.83
C ILE A 64 3.49 1.15 16.97
N HIS A 65 4.47 2.01 17.22
CA HIS A 65 5.86 1.61 17.40
C HIS A 65 6.03 0.67 18.61
N GLU A 66 5.42 0.99 19.74
CA GLU A 66 5.55 0.20 20.97
C GLU A 66 4.82 -1.14 20.90
N HIS A 67 3.58 -1.16 20.37
CA HIS A 67 2.71 -2.33 20.48
C HIS A 67 2.65 -3.21 19.21
N HIS A 68 2.98 -2.66 18.05
CA HIS A 68 2.85 -3.35 16.77
C HIS A 68 4.17 -3.57 16.02
N LEU A 69 5.16 -2.68 16.15
CA LEU A 69 6.45 -2.86 15.48
C LEU A 69 7.18 -4.16 15.88
N PRO A 70 7.16 -4.63 17.14
CA PRO A 70 7.75 -5.92 17.50
C PRO A 70 7.13 -7.13 16.77
N LYS A 71 5.91 -6.98 16.22
CA LYS A 71 5.18 -8.02 15.47
C LYS A 71 5.33 -7.88 13.95
N ALA A 72 5.99 -6.84 13.49
CA ALA A 72 6.10 -6.50 12.07
C ALA A 72 6.81 -7.59 11.25
N GLU A 73 7.83 -8.25 11.81
CA GLU A 73 8.53 -9.34 11.13
C GLU A 73 7.62 -10.54 10.85
N ALA A 74 6.83 -10.97 11.82
CA ALA A 74 5.88 -12.06 11.63
C ALA A 74 4.85 -11.71 10.55
N ARG A 75 4.34 -10.48 10.56
CA ARG A 75 3.41 -9.98 9.53
C ARG A 75 4.06 -9.94 8.15
N PHE A 76 5.29 -9.46 8.07
CA PHE A 76 6.07 -9.43 6.83
C PHE A 76 6.23 -10.82 6.23
N LEU A 77 6.60 -11.82 7.03
CA LEU A 77 6.76 -13.19 6.57
C LEU A 77 5.45 -13.78 6.01
N GLN A 78 4.31 -13.47 6.63
CA GLN A 78 3.00 -13.88 6.13
C GLN A 78 2.65 -13.24 4.77
N ARG A 79 3.09 -12.00 4.55
CA ARG A 79 2.75 -11.21 3.37
C ARG A 79 3.86 -11.13 2.32
N LYS A 80 5.03 -11.68 2.58
CA LYS A 80 6.21 -11.54 1.73
C LYS A 80 5.91 -11.81 0.25
N ASN A 81 5.21 -12.90 -0.04
CA ASN A 81 4.86 -13.28 -1.40
C ASN A 81 3.94 -12.27 -2.13
N GLN A 82 3.24 -11.42 -1.38
CA GLN A 82 2.35 -10.40 -1.91
C GLN A 82 3.09 -9.06 -2.12
N LEU A 83 4.18 -8.85 -1.40
CA LEU A 83 4.98 -7.63 -1.42
C LEU A 83 6.07 -7.63 -2.49
N ASP A 84 6.44 -8.80 -3.00
CA ASP A 84 7.41 -8.93 -4.10
C ASP A 84 6.97 -8.10 -5.30
N ARG A 85 7.91 -7.42 -5.93
CA ARG A 85 7.64 -6.57 -7.10
C ARG A 85 8.22 -7.17 -8.36
N VAL A 86 7.51 -6.99 -9.46
CA VAL A 86 7.91 -7.50 -10.78
C VAL A 86 7.80 -6.42 -11.83
N VAL A 87 8.68 -6.51 -12.82
CA VAL A 87 8.51 -5.88 -14.13
C VAL A 87 8.49 -7.00 -15.14
N TYR A 88 7.50 -7.02 -16.00
CA TYR A 88 7.39 -8.01 -17.05
C TYR A 88 6.85 -7.40 -18.35
N SER A 89 7.21 -8.00 -19.47
CA SER A 89 6.62 -7.71 -20.77
C SER A 89 5.45 -8.65 -20.99
N LEU A 90 4.32 -8.09 -21.42
CA LEU A 90 3.06 -8.79 -21.66
C LEU A 90 2.53 -8.42 -23.04
N LEU A 91 2.07 -9.42 -23.76
CA LEU A 91 1.30 -9.28 -24.98
C LEU A 91 0.13 -10.26 -24.88
N ARG A 92 -1.10 -9.76 -24.86
CA ARG A 92 -2.31 -10.60 -24.79
C ARG A 92 -3.09 -10.52 -26.07
N LEU A 93 -3.61 -11.67 -26.50
CA LEU A 93 -4.30 -11.89 -27.77
C LEU A 93 -5.45 -12.87 -27.58
N GLU A 94 -6.52 -12.73 -28.35
CA GLU A 94 -7.58 -13.74 -28.40
C GLU A 94 -7.20 -14.95 -29.28
N ASP A 95 -6.39 -14.73 -30.31
CA ASP A 95 -5.99 -15.76 -31.25
C ASP A 95 -4.73 -16.52 -30.80
N ALA A 96 -4.86 -17.86 -30.68
CA ALA A 96 -3.78 -18.75 -30.30
C ALA A 96 -2.68 -18.84 -31.35
N GLY A 97 -3.06 -18.84 -32.63
CA GLY A 97 -2.11 -18.95 -33.76
C GLY A 97 -1.23 -17.71 -33.83
N LEU A 98 -1.85 -16.52 -33.75
CA LEU A 98 -1.11 -15.28 -33.72
C LEU A 98 -0.19 -15.20 -32.50
N ALA A 99 -0.65 -15.60 -31.30
CA ALA A 99 0.20 -15.64 -30.12
C ALA A 99 1.45 -16.52 -30.32
N ARG A 100 1.28 -17.68 -30.95
CA ARG A 100 2.39 -18.58 -31.28
C ARG A 100 3.33 -17.98 -32.29
N GLU A 101 2.81 -17.36 -33.32
CA GLU A 101 3.61 -16.70 -34.37
C GLU A 101 4.45 -15.56 -33.78
N LEU A 102 3.84 -14.67 -33.01
CA LEU A 102 4.55 -13.55 -32.39
C LEU A 102 5.59 -14.01 -31.35
N TYR A 103 5.30 -15.10 -30.63
CA TYR A 103 6.27 -15.71 -29.72
C TYR A 103 7.51 -16.17 -30.53
N LEU A 104 7.34 -16.86 -31.67
CA LEU A 104 8.45 -17.34 -32.50
C LEU A 104 9.28 -16.17 -33.03
N GLN A 105 8.64 -15.12 -33.55
CA GLN A 105 9.33 -13.92 -34.04
C GLN A 105 10.20 -13.26 -32.96
N ILE A 106 9.69 -13.19 -31.70
CA ILE A 106 10.46 -12.63 -30.59
C ILE A 106 11.60 -13.58 -30.19
N ASN A 107 11.31 -14.87 -30.09
CA ASN A 107 12.28 -15.88 -29.65
C ASN A 107 13.45 -16.05 -30.61
N GLU A 108 13.21 -15.92 -31.91
CA GLU A 108 14.22 -15.98 -32.96
C GLU A 108 14.93 -14.65 -33.22
N GLY A 109 14.47 -13.57 -32.53
CA GLY A 109 15.05 -12.23 -32.65
C GLY A 109 14.67 -11.50 -33.97
N GLU A 110 13.68 -12.01 -34.70
CA GLU A 110 13.17 -11.37 -35.92
C GLU A 110 12.43 -10.06 -35.63
N SER A 111 11.84 -9.95 -34.47
CA SER A 111 11.07 -8.77 -34.05
C SER A 111 11.28 -8.43 -32.56
N ASP A 112 11.21 -7.14 -32.26
CA ASP A 112 11.26 -6.64 -30.87
C ASP A 112 9.91 -6.79 -30.18
N PHE A 113 9.93 -7.24 -28.91
CA PHE A 113 8.74 -7.43 -28.10
C PHE A 113 7.89 -6.16 -28.04
N ALA A 114 8.53 -5.02 -27.78
CA ALA A 114 7.84 -3.75 -27.63
C ALA A 114 7.16 -3.28 -28.93
N ALA A 115 7.77 -3.56 -30.07
CA ALA A 115 7.20 -3.25 -31.38
C ALA A 115 5.95 -4.10 -31.66
N LEU A 116 6.01 -5.40 -31.37
CA LEU A 116 4.87 -6.29 -31.53
C LEU A 116 3.75 -6.00 -30.54
N ALA A 117 4.08 -5.72 -29.29
CA ALA A 117 3.09 -5.34 -28.29
C ALA A 117 2.34 -4.05 -28.67
N ALA A 118 3.05 -3.03 -29.13
CA ALA A 118 2.42 -1.78 -29.60
C ALA A 118 1.47 -1.97 -30.77
N ARG A 119 1.77 -2.98 -31.64
CA ARG A 119 0.98 -3.24 -32.85
C ARG A 119 -0.18 -4.20 -32.60
N TYR A 120 0.04 -5.27 -31.87
CA TYR A 120 -0.87 -6.40 -31.79
C TYR A 120 -1.54 -6.61 -30.44
N ALA A 121 -1.00 -6.08 -29.32
CA ALA A 121 -1.63 -6.29 -28.02
C ALA A 121 -3.07 -5.75 -27.99
N GLU A 122 -3.98 -6.55 -27.46
CA GLU A 122 -5.41 -6.25 -27.36
C GLU A 122 -5.78 -5.69 -25.97
N GLY A 123 -4.83 -5.67 -25.03
CA GLY A 123 -5.01 -5.14 -23.69
C GLY A 123 -4.40 -3.74 -23.49
N PRO A 124 -4.54 -3.18 -22.28
CA PRO A 124 -4.01 -1.86 -21.93
C PRO A 124 -2.48 -1.76 -22.04
N GLU A 125 -1.77 -2.88 -21.95
CA GLU A 125 -0.32 -2.95 -22.13
C GLU A 125 0.15 -2.49 -23.52
N ARG A 126 -0.74 -2.38 -24.48
CA ARG A 126 -0.44 -1.81 -25.79
C ARG A 126 0.13 -0.39 -25.67
N THR A 127 -0.40 0.42 -24.78
CA THR A 127 0.01 1.82 -24.58
C THR A 127 1.41 1.95 -23.96
N THR A 128 1.81 0.95 -23.18
CA THR A 128 3.13 0.86 -22.56
C THR A 128 4.11 -0.01 -23.37
N ARG A 129 3.75 -0.34 -24.61
CA ARG A 129 4.55 -1.21 -25.50
C ARG A 129 4.86 -2.56 -24.86
N GLY A 130 3.90 -3.11 -24.13
CA GLY A 130 3.98 -4.39 -23.44
C GLY A 130 4.56 -4.33 -22.03
N VAL A 131 5.20 -3.24 -21.58
CA VAL A 131 5.83 -3.18 -20.26
C VAL A 131 4.80 -2.97 -19.17
N VAL A 132 4.79 -3.86 -18.18
CA VAL A 132 3.97 -3.79 -16.96
C VAL A 132 4.88 -3.75 -15.74
N GLY A 133 4.73 -2.72 -14.93
CA GLY A 133 5.49 -2.57 -13.70
C GLY A 133 6.40 -1.34 -13.62
N PRO A 134 7.10 -1.21 -12.48
CA PRO A 134 7.18 -2.14 -11.34
C PRO A 134 5.88 -2.19 -10.51
N VAL A 135 5.28 -3.38 -10.41
CA VAL A 135 4.02 -3.61 -9.67
C VAL A 135 4.17 -4.74 -8.64
N PRO A 136 3.38 -4.75 -7.55
CA PRO A 136 3.29 -5.91 -6.69
C PRO A 136 2.89 -7.16 -7.47
N LEU A 137 3.55 -8.29 -7.21
CA LEU A 137 3.28 -9.56 -7.90
C LEU A 137 1.80 -10.00 -7.76
N MET A 138 1.19 -9.69 -6.63
CA MET A 138 -0.22 -10.00 -6.37
C MET A 138 -1.22 -9.25 -7.27
N GLN A 139 -0.80 -8.20 -7.97
CA GLN A 139 -1.68 -7.50 -8.94
C GLN A 139 -1.81 -8.27 -10.26
N ALA A 140 -0.91 -9.20 -10.52
CA ALA A 140 -1.06 -10.10 -11.65
C ALA A 140 -2.12 -11.17 -11.34
N HIS A 141 -2.77 -11.69 -12.41
CA HIS A 141 -3.66 -12.84 -12.26
C HIS A 141 -2.93 -14.01 -11.56
N PRO A 142 -3.54 -14.77 -10.64
CA PRO A 142 -2.87 -15.80 -9.85
C PRO A 142 -2.01 -16.76 -10.68
N SER A 143 -2.56 -17.28 -11.80
CA SER A 143 -1.81 -18.18 -12.71
C SER A 143 -0.62 -17.50 -13.40
N LEU A 144 -0.69 -16.19 -13.65
CA LEU A 144 0.44 -15.43 -14.17
C LEU A 144 1.49 -15.19 -13.08
N ALA A 145 1.06 -14.85 -11.87
CA ALA A 145 1.94 -14.63 -10.72
C ALA A 145 2.78 -15.87 -10.38
N GLU A 146 2.18 -17.07 -10.43
CA GLU A 146 2.90 -18.34 -10.23
C GLU A 146 4.00 -18.54 -11.30
N ARG A 147 3.68 -18.27 -12.57
CA ARG A 147 4.65 -18.39 -13.67
C ARG A 147 5.77 -17.35 -13.55
N LEU A 148 5.43 -16.09 -13.25
CA LEU A 148 6.42 -15.02 -13.05
C LEU A 148 7.36 -15.34 -11.88
N ARG A 149 6.86 -15.95 -10.81
CA ARG A 149 7.68 -16.36 -9.64
C ARG A 149 8.69 -17.44 -9.99
N ALA A 150 8.33 -18.35 -10.90
CA ALA A 150 9.19 -19.45 -11.35
C ALA A 150 10.09 -19.07 -12.55
N ALA A 151 9.86 -17.92 -13.17
CA ALA A 151 10.55 -17.53 -14.39
C ALA A 151 11.96 -17.00 -14.13
N THR A 152 12.82 -17.20 -15.14
CA THR A 152 14.13 -16.55 -15.19
C THR A 152 14.01 -15.20 -15.91
N PRO A 153 14.50 -14.09 -15.32
CA PRO A 153 14.50 -12.80 -16.01
C PRO A 153 15.15 -12.86 -17.39
N GLY A 154 14.56 -12.19 -18.37
CA GLY A 154 15.00 -12.14 -19.74
C GLY A 154 14.57 -13.33 -20.61
N VAL A 155 14.05 -14.40 -20.02
CA VAL A 155 13.60 -15.60 -20.77
C VAL A 155 12.12 -15.44 -21.17
N LEU A 156 11.85 -15.60 -22.48
CA LEU A 156 10.50 -15.57 -23.01
C LEU A 156 9.77 -16.88 -22.66
N MET A 157 8.56 -16.77 -22.14
CA MET A 157 7.74 -17.95 -21.83
C MET A 157 6.98 -18.42 -23.08
N GLU A 158 6.81 -19.74 -23.20
CA GLU A 158 5.87 -20.31 -24.17
C GLU A 158 4.48 -19.70 -23.97
N PRO A 159 3.74 -19.41 -25.08
CA PRO A 159 2.39 -18.87 -24.98
C PRO A 159 1.48 -19.76 -24.15
N PHE A 160 0.72 -19.17 -23.25
CA PHE A 160 -0.24 -19.89 -22.42
C PHE A 160 -1.55 -19.11 -22.30
N ARG A 161 -2.61 -19.85 -21.97
CA ARG A 161 -3.95 -19.26 -21.87
C ARG A 161 -4.32 -18.94 -20.43
N ILE A 162 -4.88 -17.76 -20.23
CA ILE A 162 -5.60 -17.36 -19.00
C ILE A 162 -6.96 -16.83 -19.44
N GLU A 163 -8.02 -17.47 -18.98
CA GLU A 163 -9.42 -17.19 -19.38
C GLU A 163 -9.58 -17.24 -20.92
N GLN A 164 -9.96 -16.11 -21.56
CA GLN A 164 -10.07 -16.00 -23.01
C GLN A 164 -8.76 -15.59 -23.70
N TRP A 165 -7.75 -15.17 -22.95
CA TRP A 165 -6.54 -14.56 -23.49
C TRP A 165 -5.38 -15.52 -23.63
N TRP A 166 -4.72 -15.48 -24.76
CA TRP A 166 -3.39 -16.06 -24.97
C TRP A 166 -2.33 -15.00 -24.63
N LEU A 167 -1.40 -15.39 -23.78
CA LEU A 167 -0.38 -14.50 -23.26
C LEU A 167 1.00 -14.92 -23.77
N VAL A 168 1.76 -13.95 -24.30
CA VAL A 168 3.20 -14.02 -24.51
C VAL A 168 3.83 -13.15 -23.43
N VAL A 169 4.72 -13.72 -22.61
CA VAL A 169 5.24 -13.06 -21.41
C VAL A 169 6.74 -13.25 -21.29
N ARG A 170 7.44 -12.20 -20.87
CA ARG A 170 8.83 -12.26 -20.44
C ARG A 170 8.98 -11.51 -19.12
N LEU A 171 9.54 -12.18 -18.11
CA LEU A 171 9.93 -11.51 -16.87
C LEU A 171 11.13 -10.62 -17.15
N GLU A 172 11.06 -9.33 -16.85
CA GLU A 172 12.17 -8.39 -17.02
C GLU A 172 12.99 -8.27 -15.74
N SER A 173 12.31 -8.13 -14.59
CA SER A 173 12.95 -8.14 -13.28
C SER A 173 12.03 -8.65 -12.19
N TYR A 174 12.63 -9.25 -11.18
CA TYR A 174 11.98 -9.69 -9.95
C TYR A 174 12.72 -9.09 -8.77
N SER A 175 12.02 -8.31 -7.95
CA SER A 175 12.56 -7.66 -6.77
C SER A 175 11.87 -8.22 -5.53
N PRO A 176 12.50 -9.16 -4.81
CA PRO A 176 11.94 -9.70 -3.59
C PRO A 176 11.83 -8.60 -2.54
N ALA A 177 10.71 -8.59 -1.82
CA ALA A 177 10.52 -7.68 -0.71
C ALA A 177 11.52 -7.95 0.41
N THR A 178 12.00 -6.90 1.03
CA THR A 178 12.92 -6.94 2.18
C THR A 178 12.26 -6.27 3.38
N LEU A 179 12.58 -6.75 4.56
CA LEU A 179 12.15 -6.13 5.82
C LEU A 179 13.15 -5.03 6.19
N ASP A 180 12.97 -3.86 5.59
CA ASP A 180 13.64 -2.64 6.01
C ASP A 180 12.76 -1.84 7.00
N ASP A 181 13.28 -0.74 7.53
CA ASP A 181 12.55 0.11 8.48
C ASP A 181 11.22 0.64 7.93
N THR A 182 11.15 0.88 6.64
CA THR A 182 9.94 1.38 5.97
C THR A 182 8.89 0.29 5.90
N THR A 183 9.29 -0.90 5.45
CA THR A 183 8.42 -2.08 5.38
C THR A 183 7.98 -2.52 6.78
N ALA A 184 8.87 -2.49 7.79
CA ALA A 184 8.53 -2.81 9.18
C ALA A 184 7.47 -1.85 9.73
N ARG A 185 7.61 -0.55 9.49
CA ARG A 185 6.61 0.45 9.89
C ARG A 185 5.27 0.26 9.16
N GLN A 186 5.32 -0.11 7.89
CA GLN A 186 4.11 -0.44 7.12
C GLN A 186 3.40 -1.65 7.73
N MET A 187 4.11 -2.73 8.01
CA MET A 187 3.54 -3.94 8.65
C MET A 187 2.95 -3.65 10.02
N ALA A 188 3.63 -2.84 10.83
CA ALA A 188 3.13 -2.40 12.12
C ALA A 188 1.83 -1.58 12.00
N ARG A 189 1.75 -0.71 11.00
CA ARG A 189 0.55 0.07 10.73
C ARG A 189 -0.63 -0.80 10.29
N GLU A 190 -0.41 -1.77 9.41
CA GLU A 190 -1.43 -2.72 8.99
C GLU A 190 -1.98 -3.53 10.18
N LEU A 191 -1.10 -4.02 11.06
CA LEU A 191 -1.50 -4.72 12.29
C LEU A 191 -2.33 -3.82 13.22
N PHE A 192 -2.00 -2.55 13.31
CA PHE A 192 -2.77 -1.58 14.08
C PHE A 192 -4.14 -1.34 13.46
N GLU A 193 -4.23 -1.14 12.15
CA GLU A 193 -5.48 -0.93 11.44
C GLU A 193 -6.43 -2.13 11.62
N GLU A 194 -5.94 -3.37 11.48
CA GLU A 194 -6.71 -4.58 11.77
C GLU A 194 -7.20 -4.64 13.23
N ALA A 195 -6.33 -4.33 14.19
CA ALA A 195 -6.72 -4.31 15.60
C ALA A 195 -7.79 -3.25 15.92
N VAL A 196 -7.75 -2.11 15.24
CA VAL A 196 -8.78 -1.07 15.36
C VAL A 196 -10.10 -1.54 14.75
N GLU A 197 -10.09 -2.17 13.57
CA GLU A 197 -11.28 -2.72 12.92
C GLU A 197 -11.95 -3.76 13.82
N GLU A 198 -11.19 -4.73 14.34
CA GLU A 198 -11.72 -5.75 15.29
C GLU A 198 -12.34 -5.12 16.54
N LEU A 199 -11.69 -4.07 17.07
CA LEU A 199 -12.20 -3.38 18.26
C LEU A 199 -13.49 -2.61 17.97
N VAL A 200 -13.58 -1.97 16.81
CA VAL A 200 -14.78 -1.28 16.34
C VAL A 200 -15.93 -2.27 16.15
N GLU A 201 -15.70 -3.37 15.44
CA GLU A 201 -16.71 -4.41 15.22
C GLU A 201 -17.23 -4.98 16.56
N ARG A 202 -16.33 -5.27 17.49
CA ARG A 202 -16.70 -5.75 18.84
C ARG A 202 -17.56 -4.75 19.59
N ARG A 203 -17.21 -3.45 19.55
CA ARG A 203 -18.00 -2.38 20.21
C ARG A 203 -19.37 -2.21 19.55
N VAL A 204 -19.43 -2.22 18.22
CA VAL A 204 -20.69 -2.10 17.48
C VAL A 204 -21.61 -3.27 17.78
N SER A 205 -21.09 -4.51 17.79
CA SER A 205 -21.89 -5.71 18.11
C SER A 205 -22.44 -5.70 19.54
N GLN A 206 -21.76 -5.05 20.49
CA GLN A 206 -22.26 -4.86 21.86
C GLN A 206 -23.35 -3.79 21.97
N LEU A 207 -23.36 -2.78 21.06
CA LEU A 207 -24.34 -1.69 21.10
C LEU A 207 -25.67 -2.04 20.38
N ILE A 208 -25.63 -2.93 19.39
CA ILE A 208 -26.83 -3.32 18.63
C ILE A 208 -27.92 -3.95 19.49
N PRO A 209 -27.66 -4.87 20.44
CA PRO A 209 -28.70 -5.45 21.30
C PRO A 209 -29.43 -4.42 22.19
N LEU A 210 -28.76 -3.35 22.58
CA LEU A 210 -29.34 -2.33 23.47
C LEU A 210 -30.40 -1.45 22.78
N ARG A 211 -30.44 -1.39 21.45
CA ARG A 211 -31.43 -0.61 20.70
C ARG A 211 -32.76 -1.38 20.50
N PHE A 212 -32.75 -2.69 20.57
CA PHE A 212 -33.95 -3.52 20.35
C PHE A 212 -34.67 -3.95 21.64
N SER A 213 -34.12 -3.64 22.82
CA SER A 213 -34.75 -3.95 24.11
C SER A 213 -35.57 -2.79 24.71
N GLN A 214 -35.77 -1.69 23.98
CA GLN A 214 -36.59 -0.55 24.41
C GLN A 214 -37.83 -0.31 23.53
N SER A 215 -38.36 -1.35 22.90
CA SER A 215 -39.63 -1.29 22.15
C SER A 215 -40.67 -2.18 22.78
#